data_3167f3ffd8ad7991a8b5e69327bfdc4a
#
_entry.id   3167f3ffd8ad7991a8b5e69327bfdc4a
#
_cell.length_a   1.000
_cell.length_b   1.000
_cell.length_c   1.000
_cell.angle_alpha   90.00
_cell.angle_beta   90.00
_cell.angle_gamma   90.00
#
_symmetry.space_group_name_H-M   'P 1'
#
loop_
_entity.id
_entity.type
_entity.pdbx_description
1 polymer ?
#
loop_
_entity_poly.entity_id
_entity_poly.type
_entity_poly.pdbx_seq_one_letter_code
_entity_poly.pdbx_strand_id
1 'polypeptide(L)'
;MIFGVEIHYTFRKTLVTKLRKTENVDTKLNNLCDKLFEIACEVNEELHYQFHGSMEENYQSAFSSELKRKKFIYHSETVIELHYKGFPVKEIEADYVLLPGGPNKFNQNIVIEVKHPVSQGLAKTRLQLFTYLHSGPTNNNPLTGKLRYGILLIWPTQNNPEISEDGRYAELSKPVPKPLMELWKSTNSTKRNKFELLKTWGE
;
A
#
# COMPACT_ATOMS: atom_id res chain seq x y z
N MET A 1 50.43 -25.23 -23.03
CA MET A 1 50.28 -25.14 -21.58
C MET A 1 49.23 -24.06 -21.31
N ILE A 2 47.97 -24.45 -21.08
CA ILE A 2 46.84 -23.55 -20.90
C ILE A 2 46.47 -23.65 -19.41
N PHE A 3 46.67 -22.56 -18.67
CA PHE A 3 46.24 -22.48 -17.26
C PHE A 3 44.79 -22.06 -17.23
N GLY A 4 43.94 -23.02 -16.86
CA GLY A 4 42.53 -22.77 -16.50
C GLY A 4 42.47 -22.15 -15.11
N VAL A 5 41.81 -20.99 -15.00
CA VAL A 5 41.43 -20.39 -13.72
C VAL A 5 39.99 -20.80 -13.44
N GLU A 6 39.81 -21.74 -12.52
CA GLU A 6 38.49 -22.07 -11.97
C GLU A 6 38.10 -20.97 -10.96
N ILE A 7 37.04 -20.23 -11.28
CA ILE A 7 36.44 -19.29 -10.37
C ILE A 7 35.38 -20.03 -9.56
N HIS A 8 35.72 -20.40 -8.34
CA HIS A 8 34.76 -20.93 -7.38
C HIS A 8 33.85 -19.81 -6.86
N TYR A 9 32.62 -19.76 -7.37
CA TYR A 9 31.54 -18.97 -6.78
C TYR A 9 31.01 -19.65 -5.53
N THR A 10 31.53 -19.29 -4.39
CA THR A 10 31.00 -19.69 -3.10
C THR A 10 29.80 -18.82 -2.74
N PHE A 11 28.58 -19.27 -3.08
CA PHE A 11 27.34 -18.69 -2.60
C PHE A 11 27.25 -18.93 -1.09
N ARG A 12 27.71 -17.98 -0.27
CA ARG A 12 27.37 -17.96 1.15
C ARG A 12 25.92 -17.51 1.29
N LYS A 13 25.02 -18.47 1.42
CA LYS A 13 23.69 -18.25 2.02
C LYS A 13 23.86 -17.88 3.50
N THR A 14 24.09 -16.62 3.77
CA THR A 14 23.94 -16.11 5.13
C THR A 14 22.53 -15.53 5.21
N LEU A 15 21.55 -16.40 5.45
CA LEU A 15 20.21 -16.01 5.88
C LEU A 15 20.33 -15.52 7.32
N VAL A 16 20.79 -14.27 7.50
CA VAL A 16 20.69 -13.59 8.78
C VAL A 16 19.28 -13.03 8.86
N THR A 17 18.36 -13.87 9.34
CA THR A 17 17.09 -13.39 9.89
C THR A 17 17.41 -12.67 11.19
N LYS A 18 17.97 -11.47 11.11
CA LYS A 18 17.92 -10.53 12.21
C LYS A 18 16.46 -10.16 12.37
N LEU A 19 15.79 -10.77 13.34
CA LEU A 19 14.60 -10.21 13.96
C LEU A 19 14.98 -8.79 14.42
N ARG A 20 14.72 -7.79 13.55
CA ARG A 20 14.81 -6.39 13.94
C ARG A 20 13.76 -6.20 15.01
N LYS A 21 14.16 -5.73 16.20
CA LYS A 21 13.27 -5.12 17.15
C LYS A 21 12.39 -4.15 16.35
N THR A 22 11.12 -4.52 16.13
CA THR A 22 10.12 -3.59 15.59
C THR A 22 10.09 -2.44 16.56
N GLU A 23 10.45 -1.24 16.12
CA GLU A 23 10.15 -0.03 16.88
C GLU A 23 8.68 -0.10 17.23
N ASN A 24 8.38 0.24 18.49
CA ASN A 24 7.02 0.16 19.01
C ASN A 24 6.14 1.09 18.17
N VAL A 25 5.39 0.53 17.20
CA VAL A 25 4.47 1.30 16.36
C VAL A 25 3.49 1.98 17.32
N ASP A 26 3.32 3.30 17.17
CA ASP A 26 2.34 4.06 17.97
C ASP A 26 1.02 3.30 17.99
N THR A 27 0.51 3.02 19.16
CA THR A 27 -0.72 2.24 19.36
C THR A 27 -1.90 2.82 18.58
N LYS A 28 -1.97 4.16 18.46
CA LYS A 28 -3.02 4.84 17.69
C LYS A 28 -2.88 4.59 16.19
N LEU A 29 -1.64 4.57 15.68
CA LEU A 29 -1.34 4.25 14.29
C LEU A 29 -1.67 2.79 13.99
N ASN A 30 -1.29 1.87 14.88
CA ASN A 30 -1.60 0.46 14.71
C ASN A 30 -3.11 0.21 14.69
N ASN A 31 -3.85 0.77 15.65
CA ASN A 31 -5.32 0.66 15.72
C ASN A 31 -6.01 1.26 14.49
N LEU A 32 -5.45 2.35 13.94
CA LEU A 32 -5.94 2.93 12.70
C LEU A 32 -5.76 1.99 11.54
N CYS A 33 -4.55 1.43 11.38
CA CYS A 33 -4.25 0.49 10.30
C CYS A 33 -5.07 -0.79 10.41
N ASP A 34 -5.27 -1.33 11.61
CA ASP A 34 -6.12 -2.50 11.81
C ASP A 34 -7.56 -2.24 11.31
N LYS A 35 -8.14 -1.06 11.61
CA LYS A 35 -9.46 -0.65 11.11
C LYS A 35 -9.49 -0.48 9.58
N LEU A 36 -8.45 0.09 9.00
CA LEU A 36 -8.37 0.24 7.54
C LEU A 36 -8.26 -1.11 6.84
N PHE A 37 -7.54 -2.05 7.44
CA PHE A 37 -7.44 -3.41 6.93
C PHE A 37 -8.77 -4.18 7.04
N GLU A 38 -9.51 -4.02 8.14
CA GLU A 38 -10.87 -4.56 8.28
C GLU A 38 -11.79 -4.02 7.17
N ILE A 39 -11.74 -2.72 6.89
CA ILE A 39 -12.49 -2.11 5.78
C ILE A 39 -12.07 -2.72 4.44
N ALA A 40 -10.78 -2.90 4.22
CA ALA A 40 -10.29 -3.49 3.00
C ALA A 40 -10.76 -4.94 2.82
N CYS A 41 -10.78 -5.73 3.89
CA CYS A 41 -11.31 -7.09 3.85
C CYS A 41 -12.82 -7.08 3.53
N GLU A 42 -13.61 -6.22 4.18
CA GLU A 42 -15.06 -6.06 3.96
C GLU A 42 -15.35 -5.71 2.49
N VAL A 43 -14.66 -4.71 1.93
CA VAL A 43 -14.79 -4.31 0.52
C VAL A 43 -14.40 -5.45 -0.43
N ASN A 44 -13.29 -6.14 -0.13
CA ASN A 44 -12.81 -7.22 -0.97
C ASN A 44 -13.80 -8.40 -1.01
N GLU A 45 -14.36 -8.76 0.12
CA GLU A 45 -15.34 -9.84 0.24
C GLU A 45 -16.61 -9.52 -0.55
N GLU A 46 -17.17 -8.33 -0.37
CA GLU A 46 -18.36 -7.88 -1.08
C GLU A 46 -18.18 -7.83 -2.59
N LEU A 47 -17.08 -7.24 -3.07
CA LEU A 47 -16.81 -7.15 -4.50
C LEU A 47 -16.51 -8.51 -5.13
N HIS A 48 -15.93 -9.44 -4.37
CA HIS A 48 -15.69 -10.80 -4.81
C HIS A 48 -17.00 -11.52 -5.11
N TYR A 49 -17.95 -11.50 -4.19
CA TYR A 49 -19.25 -12.16 -4.37
C TYR A 49 -20.15 -11.50 -5.42
N GLN A 50 -19.93 -10.22 -5.68
CA GLN A 50 -20.67 -9.50 -6.71
C GLN A 50 -20.05 -9.60 -8.10
N PHE A 51 -18.94 -10.31 -8.26
CA PHE A 51 -18.17 -10.42 -9.52
C PHE A 51 -17.70 -9.07 -10.08
N HIS A 52 -17.64 -8.02 -9.25
CA HIS A 52 -17.24 -6.67 -9.63
C HIS A 52 -15.74 -6.35 -9.45
N GLY A 53 -14.96 -7.31 -8.97
CA GLY A 53 -13.58 -7.09 -8.55
C GLY A 53 -12.52 -7.09 -9.66
N SER A 54 -12.90 -6.87 -10.91
CA SER A 54 -11.92 -6.88 -12.01
C SER A 54 -11.24 -5.54 -12.29
N MET A 55 -11.69 -4.45 -11.67
CA MET A 55 -11.20 -3.09 -11.94
C MET A 55 -10.77 -2.37 -10.65
N GLU A 56 -9.60 -1.74 -10.69
CA GLU A 56 -9.07 -0.92 -9.57
C GLU A 56 -10.07 0.16 -9.12
N GLU A 57 -10.75 0.79 -10.07
CA GLU A 57 -11.76 1.83 -9.83
C GLU A 57 -12.93 1.35 -8.95
N ASN A 58 -13.35 0.08 -9.09
CA ASN A 58 -14.42 -0.48 -8.27
C ASN A 58 -13.99 -0.59 -6.81
N TYR A 59 -12.77 -1.05 -6.57
CA TYR A 59 -12.21 -1.12 -5.22
C TYR A 59 -12.00 0.25 -4.62
N GLN A 60 -11.48 1.21 -5.38
CA GLN A 60 -11.31 2.59 -4.92
C GLN A 60 -12.67 3.22 -4.56
N SER A 61 -13.69 3.07 -5.40
CA SER A 61 -15.03 3.59 -5.15
C SER A 61 -15.69 2.97 -3.92
N ALA A 62 -15.59 1.64 -3.77
CA ALA A 62 -16.13 0.92 -2.62
C ALA A 62 -15.38 1.30 -1.33
N PHE A 63 -14.05 1.37 -1.37
CA PHE A 63 -13.24 1.78 -0.22
C PHE A 63 -13.56 3.22 0.21
N SER A 64 -13.72 4.15 -0.74
CA SER A 64 -14.18 5.53 -0.49
C SER A 64 -15.53 5.56 0.22
N SER A 65 -16.47 4.72 -0.24
CA SER A 65 -17.81 4.65 0.34
C SER A 65 -17.77 4.16 1.78
N GLU A 66 -16.95 3.16 2.07
CA GLU A 66 -16.75 2.65 3.42
C GLU A 66 -16.02 3.66 4.34
N LEU A 67 -15.01 4.37 3.85
CA LEU A 67 -14.37 5.44 4.60
C LEU A 67 -15.38 6.53 5.00
N LYS A 68 -16.26 6.93 4.06
CA LYS A 68 -17.36 7.89 4.34
C LYS A 68 -18.34 7.33 5.37
N ARG A 69 -18.82 6.09 5.18
CA ARG A 69 -19.78 5.43 6.09
C ARG A 69 -19.24 5.35 7.52
N LYS A 70 -17.94 5.05 7.65
CA LYS A 70 -17.24 4.96 8.94
C LYS A 70 -16.75 6.32 9.44
N LYS A 71 -17.08 7.44 8.75
CA LYS A 71 -16.80 8.84 9.14
C LYS A 71 -15.30 9.18 9.23
N PHE A 72 -14.49 8.56 8.39
CA PHE A 72 -13.10 8.99 8.21
C PHE A 72 -13.05 10.32 7.47
N ILE A 73 -12.05 11.15 7.81
CA ILE A 73 -11.78 12.41 7.13
C ILE A 73 -10.62 12.15 6.16
N TYR A 74 -10.86 12.35 4.86
CA TYR A 74 -9.85 12.13 3.83
C TYR A 74 -10.07 13.02 2.61
N HIS A 75 -9.03 13.17 1.80
CA HIS A 75 -9.09 13.70 0.44
C HIS A 75 -8.69 12.59 -0.53
N SER A 76 -9.42 12.45 -1.62
CA SER A 76 -9.05 11.61 -2.76
C SER A 76 -8.32 12.42 -3.81
N GLU A 77 -7.56 11.74 -4.68
CA GLU A 77 -6.87 12.35 -5.83
C GLU A 77 -6.07 13.60 -5.45
N THR A 78 -5.30 13.46 -4.36
CA THR A 78 -4.56 14.60 -3.80
C THR A 78 -3.28 14.85 -4.58
N VAL A 79 -3.18 16.04 -5.18
CA VAL A 79 -2.01 16.45 -5.96
C VAL A 79 -0.80 16.66 -5.07
N ILE A 80 0.32 16.07 -5.47
CA ILE A 80 1.65 16.21 -4.87
C ILE A 80 2.62 16.70 -5.94
N GLU A 81 3.20 17.87 -5.73
CA GLU A 81 4.19 18.42 -6.64
C GLU A 81 5.56 17.77 -6.45
N LEU A 82 6.16 17.33 -7.53
CA LEU A 82 7.55 16.90 -7.55
C LEU A 82 8.45 18.08 -7.84
N HIS A 83 9.44 18.31 -6.99
CA HIS A 83 10.37 19.42 -7.13
C HIS A 83 11.78 18.95 -7.52
N TYR A 84 12.43 19.67 -8.43
CA TYR A 84 13.85 19.55 -8.72
C TYR A 84 14.53 20.88 -8.41
N LYS A 85 15.46 20.89 -7.46
CA LYS A 85 16.18 22.09 -6.96
C LYS A 85 15.23 23.24 -6.56
N GLY A 86 14.06 22.89 -5.98
CA GLY A 86 13.06 23.85 -5.52
C GLY A 86 12.06 24.30 -6.59
N PHE A 87 12.19 23.85 -7.84
CA PHE A 87 11.24 24.15 -8.92
C PHE A 87 10.29 22.96 -9.13
N PRO A 88 8.97 23.20 -9.28
CA PRO A 88 8.04 22.14 -9.60
C PRO A 88 8.32 21.63 -11.02
N VAL A 89 8.43 20.31 -11.17
CA VAL A 89 8.73 19.64 -12.45
C VAL A 89 7.63 18.71 -12.91
N LYS A 90 6.80 18.22 -11.98
CA LYS A 90 5.69 17.32 -12.28
C LYS A 90 4.71 17.30 -11.12
N GLU A 91 3.44 17.09 -11.45
CA GLU A 91 2.40 16.74 -10.50
C GLU A 91 2.10 15.24 -10.58
N ILE A 92 1.84 14.65 -9.44
CA ILE A 92 1.37 13.27 -9.28
C ILE A 92 0.20 13.27 -8.32
N GLU A 93 -0.68 12.28 -8.44
CA GLU A 93 -1.87 12.17 -7.60
C GLU A 93 -1.76 10.96 -6.69
N ALA A 94 -2.03 11.17 -5.41
CA ALA A 94 -2.17 10.11 -4.44
C ALA A 94 -3.65 9.72 -4.33
N ASP A 95 -3.96 8.43 -4.29
CA ASP A 95 -5.34 7.96 -4.23
C ASP A 95 -6.08 8.54 -3.03
N TYR A 96 -5.44 8.53 -1.85
CA TYR A 96 -6.01 9.16 -0.64
C TYR A 96 -4.96 9.80 0.24
N VAL A 97 -5.34 10.89 0.89
CA VAL A 97 -4.67 11.44 2.08
C VAL A 97 -5.66 11.41 3.24
N LEU A 98 -5.42 10.53 4.19
CA LEU A 98 -6.22 10.39 5.40
C LEU A 98 -5.78 11.42 6.44
N LEU A 99 -6.75 12.15 7.00
CA LEU A 99 -6.52 13.21 7.97
C LEU A 99 -6.81 12.74 9.40
N PRO A 100 -6.20 13.38 10.42
CA PRO A 100 -6.59 13.21 11.80
C PRO A 100 -8.05 13.61 12.03
N GLY A 101 -8.73 12.90 12.92
CA GLY A 101 -10.12 13.18 13.29
C GLY A 101 -11.05 11.99 13.08
N GLY A 102 -12.28 12.10 13.58
CA GLY A 102 -13.22 10.99 13.52
C GLY A 102 -12.68 9.72 14.17
N PRO A 103 -12.72 8.58 13.46
CA PRO A 103 -12.13 7.32 13.92
C PRO A 103 -10.61 7.31 13.93
N ASN A 104 -9.96 8.19 13.14
CA ASN A 104 -8.52 8.34 13.13
C ASN A 104 -8.05 9.14 14.35
N LYS A 105 -7.50 8.46 15.35
CA LYS A 105 -6.92 9.05 16.55
C LYS A 105 -5.42 9.33 16.44
N PHE A 106 -4.81 8.94 15.33
CA PHE A 106 -3.44 9.29 15.00
C PHE A 106 -3.39 10.75 14.52
N ASN A 107 -2.37 11.50 14.95
CA ASN A 107 -2.33 12.96 14.80
C ASN A 107 -1.55 13.45 13.57
N GLN A 108 -1.28 12.57 12.60
CA GLN A 108 -0.59 12.91 11.37
C GLN A 108 -1.39 12.45 10.16
N ASN A 109 -1.17 13.13 9.04
CA ASN A 109 -1.71 12.70 7.76
C ASN A 109 -1.00 11.44 7.27
N ILE A 110 -1.75 10.56 6.62
CA ILE A 110 -1.24 9.32 6.03
C ILE A 110 -1.65 9.28 4.57
N VAL A 111 -0.70 9.07 3.68
CA VAL A 111 -1.01 8.82 2.28
C VAL A 111 -1.33 7.34 2.09
N ILE A 112 -2.36 7.04 1.31
CA ILE A 112 -2.74 5.68 0.95
C ILE A 112 -2.68 5.56 -0.57
N GLU A 113 -1.96 4.58 -1.05
CA GLU A 113 -1.91 4.16 -2.45
C GLU A 113 -2.62 2.82 -2.57
N VAL A 114 -3.54 2.72 -3.50
CA VAL A 114 -4.36 1.54 -3.75
C VAL A 114 -3.99 0.93 -5.08
N LYS A 115 -3.84 -0.37 -5.13
CA LYS A 115 -3.61 -1.10 -6.39
C LYS A 115 -4.44 -2.36 -6.48
N HIS A 116 -4.91 -2.63 -7.67
CA HIS A 116 -5.47 -3.93 -8.05
C HIS A 116 -4.39 -4.72 -8.82
N PRO A 117 -4.49 -6.06 -8.90
CA PRO A 117 -3.29 -6.94 -8.91
C PRO A 117 -2.15 -6.43 -9.76
N VAL A 118 -0.98 -6.46 -9.13
CA VAL A 118 0.24 -5.83 -9.59
C VAL A 118 0.79 -6.54 -10.84
N SER A 119 0.30 -6.19 -12.01
CA SER A 119 0.91 -6.61 -13.29
C SER A 119 2.37 -6.14 -13.44
N GLN A 120 2.77 -5.14 -12.65
CA GLN A 120 4.08 -4.48 -12.77
C GLN A 120 5.07 -4.81 -11.64
N GLY A 121 4.71 -5.72 -10.73
CA GLY A 121 5.53 -6.11 -9.59
C GLY A 121 5.49 -5.14 -8.40
N LEU A 122 5.53 -5.70 -7.21
CA LEU A 122 5.41 -5.00 -5.92
C LEU A 122 6.44 -3.86 -5.74
N ALA A 123 7.64 -4.03 -6.29
CA ALA A 123 8.71 -3.03 -6.19
C ALA A 123 8.33 -1.70 -6.87
N LYS A 124 7.68 -1.73 -8.03
CA LYS A 124 7.27 -0.52 -8.74
C LYS A 124 6.13 0.20 -8.03
N THR A 125 5.21 -0.55 -7.46
CA THR A 125 4.09 -0.01 -6.69
C THR A 125 4.59 0.69 -5.41
N ARG A 126 5.55 0.07 -4.71
CA ARG A 126 6.21 0.70 -3.55
C ARG A 126 6.94 1.99 -3.93
N LEU A 127 7.55 2.04 -5.13
CA LEU A 127 8.26 3.23 -5.61
C LEU A 127 7.32 4.44 -5.72
N GLN A 128 6.08 4.26 -6.15
CA GLN A 128 5.09 5.34 -6.22
C GLN A 128 4.80 5.90 -4.83
N LEU A 129 4.51 5.03 -3.85
CA LEU A 129 4.31 5.44 -2.46
C LEU A 129 5.53 6.17 -1.89
N PHE A 130 6.75 5.66 -2.18
CA PHE A 130 7.99 6.30 -1.72
C PHE A 130 8.21 7.67 -2.35
N THR A 131 7.75 7.87 -3.58
CA THR A 131 7.77 9.18 -4.24
C THR A 131 6.91 10.18 -3.48
N TYR A 132 5.72 9.80 -3.03
CA TYR A 132 4.87 10.65 -2.19
C TYR A 132 5.54 11.02 -0.87
N LEU A 133 6.09 10.02 -0.18
CA LEU A 133 6.75 10.22 1.11
C LEU A 133 8.05 11.03 1.02
N HIS A 134 8.70 11.00 -0.14
CA HIS A 134 9.88 11.81 -0.43
C HIS A 134 9.51 13.26 -0.74
N SER A 135 8.50 13.45 -1.58
CA SER A 135 8.13 14.77 -2.11
C SER A 135 7.23 15.55 -1.16
N GLY A 136 6.42 14.87 -0.35
CA GLY A 136 5.52 15.51 0.60
C GLY A 136 6.18 16.59 1.45
N PRO A 137 7.33 16.33 2.11
CA PRO A 137 8.00 17.34 2.95
C PRO A 137 8.44 18.60 2.23
N THR A 138 8.58 18.58 0.90
CA THR A 138 8.96 19.75 0.09
C THR A 138 7.76 20.51 -0.46
N ASN A 139 6.56 20.00 -0.24
CA ASN A 139 5.31 20.64 -0.66
C ASN A 139 4.83 21.67 0.35
N ASN A 140 4.35 22.80 -0.15
CA ASN A 140 3.68 23.83 0.66
C ASN A 140 2.21 23.48 0.95
N ASN A 141 1.69 22.43 0.34
CA ASN A 141 0.32 21.96 0.57
C ASN A 141 0.19 21.40 2.00
N PRO A 142 -0.69 21.94 2.85
CA PRO A 142 -0.87 21.46 4.23
C PRO A 142 -1.32 20.01 4.34
N LEU A 143 -1.93 19.45 3.28
CA LEU A 143 -2.34 18.04 3.23
C LEU A 143 -1.15 17.11 3.06
N THR A 144 -0.15 17.50 2.29
CA THR A 144 0.98 16.65 1.87
C THR A 144 2.31 17.05 2.50
N GLY A 145 2.49 18.31 2.89
CA GLY A 145 3.77 18.87 3.35
C GLY A 145 4.40 18.25 4.60
N LYS A 146 3.69 17.33 5.28
CA LYS A 146 4.20 16.65 6.49
C LYS A 146 4.00 15.13 6.43
N LEU A 147 3.83 14.58 5.22
CA LEU A 147 3.66 13.14 5.04
C LEU A 147 4.92 12.39 5.50
N ARG A 148 4.75 11.52 6.48
CA ARG A 148 5.80 10.62 6.99
C ARG A 148 5.40 9.17 6.93
N TYR A 149 4.10 8.89 6.87
CA TYR A 149 3.54 7.55 6.86
C TYR A 149 2.76 7.33 5.58
N GLY A 150 2.92 6.16 5.01
CA GLY A 150 2.20 5.75 3.83
C GLY A 150 1.71 4.32 3.95
N ILE A 151 0.54 4.07 3.42
CA ILE A 151 -0.06 2.76 3.32
C ILE A 151 -0.10 2.37 1.85
N LEU A 152 0.37 1.18 1.54
CA LEU A 152 0.15 0.52 0.27
C LEU A 152 -0.91 -0.55 0.50
N LEU A 153 -2.05 -0.44 -0.20
CA LEU A 153 -3.15 -1.38 -0.15
C LEU A 153 -3.28 -2.05 -1.52
N ILE A 154 -3.14 -3.37 -1.55
CA ILE A 154 -3.17 -4.15 -2.77
C ILE A 154 -4.32 -5.15 -2.69
N TRP A 155 -5.26 -5.02 -3.61
CA TRP A 155 -6.35 -5.96 -3.75
C TRP A 155 -5.87 -7.23 -4.44
N PRO A 156 -6.33 -8.41 -4.03
CA PRO A 156 -5.92 -9.66 -4.68
C PRO A 156 -6.59 -9.82 -6.04
N THR A 157 -6.00 -10.66 -6.88
CA THR A 157 -6.71 -11.19 -8.05
C THR A 157 -7.89 -12.04 -7.58
N GLN A 158 -9.05 -11.80 -8.16
CA GLN A 158 -10.22 -12.63 -7.87
C GLN A 158 -10.05 -14.04 -8.44
N ASN A 159 -10.64 -15.00 -7.74
CA ASN A 159 -10.77 -16.35 -8.27
C ASN A 159 -11.78 -16.37 -9.43
N ASN A 160 -11.46 -17.12 -10.48
CA ASN A 160 -12.45 -17.40 -11.51
C ASN A 160 -13.53 -18.33 -10.95
N PRO A 161 -14.79 -18.14 -11.34
CA PRO A 161 -15.84 -19.08 -10.99
C PRO A 161 -15.53 -20.47 -11.60
N GLU A 162 -15.84 -21.50 -10.85
CA GLU A 162 -15.85 -22.87 -11.34
C GLU A 162 -17.18 -23.10 -12.05
N ILE A 163 -17.11 -23.61 -13.29
CA ILE A 163 -18.32 -23.90 -14.07
C ILE A 163 -18.62 -25.38 -13.89
N SER A 164 -19.89 -25.73 -13.60
CA SER A 164 -20.34 -27.11 -13.51
C SER A 164 -20.09 -27.88 -14.79
N GLU A 165 -19.94 -29.20 -14.73
CA GLU A 165 -19.66 -30.07 -15.91
C GLU A 165 -20.69 -29.91 -17.03
N ASP A 166 -21.96 -29.62 -16.67
CA ASP A 166 -23.04 -29.39 -17.62
C ASP A 166 -23.10 -27.93 -18.13
N GLY A 167 -22.22 -27.04 -17.66
CA GLY A 167 -22.14 -25.64 -18.05
C GLY A 167 -23.31 -24.77 -17.57
N ARG A 168 -24.17 -25.26 -16.66
CA ARG A 168 -25.38 -24.56 -16.24
C ARG A 168 -25.20 -23.67 -15.02
N TYR A 169 -24.17 -23.93 -14.22
CA TYR A 169 -23.90 -23.22 -12.96
C TYR A 169 -22.49 -22.72 -12.92
N ALA A 170 -22.30 -21.55 -12.29
CA ALA A 170 -20.97 -20.99 -12.00
C ALA A 170 -20.93 -20.70 -10.49
N GLU A 171 -19.89 -21.18 -9.81
CA GLU A 171 -19.74 -21.06 -8.37
C GLU A 171 -18.34 -20.53 -8.01
N LEU A 172 -18.24 -19.68 -7.00
CA LEU A 172 -16.99 -19.26 -6.38
C LEU A 172 -16.70 -20.19 -5.19
N SER A 173 -16.07 -21.33 -5.49
CA SER A 173 -15.80 -22.38 -4.50
C SER A 173 -14.58 -22.11 -3.63
N LYS A 174 -13.68 -21.22 -4.07
CA LYS A 174 -12.44 -20.93 -3.36
C LYS A 174 -12.62 -19.81 -2.34
N PRO A 175 -11.94 -19.91 -1.18
CA PRO A 175 -11.92 -18.82 -0.21
C PRO A 175 -11.49 -17.50 -0.86
N VAL A 176 -12.13 -16.40 -0.42
CA VAL A 176 -11.76 -15.06 -0.86
C VAL A 176 -10.33 -14.76 -0.40
N PRO A 177 -9.39 -14.51 -1.32
CA PRO A 177 -8.03 -14.14 -0.92
C PRO A 177 -8.05 -12.79 -0.22
N LYS A 178 -7.20 -12.62 0.80
CA LYS A 178 -7.15 -11.37 1.55
C LYS A 178 -6.36 -10.30 0.78
N PRO A 179 -6.72 -9.01 0.94
CA PRO A 179 -5.88 -7.92 0.46
C PRO A 179 -4.54 -7.89 1.22
N LEU A 180 -3.50 -7.40 0.56
CA LEU A 180 -2.22 -7.11 1.20
C LEU A 180 -2.18 -5.64 1.57
N MET A 181 -1.82 -5.32 2.81
CA MET A 181 -1.60 -3.94 3.24
C MET A 181 -0.24 -3.79 3.92
N GLU A 182 0.52 -2.79 3.52
CA GLU A 182 1.83 -2.46 4.07
C GLU A 182 1.83 -1.06 4.66
N LEU A 183 2.36 -0.91 5.86
CA LEU A 183 2.60 0.39 6.49
C LEU A 183 4.08 0.76 6.39
N TRP A 184 4.35 1.89 5.78
CA TRP A 184 5.69 2.43 5.56
C TRP A 184 5.90 3.76 6.29
N LYS A 185 7.12 4.00 6.75
CA LYS A 185 7.56 5.25 7.36
C LYS A 185 8.75 5.83 6.63
N SER A 186 8.69 7.10 6.27
CA SER A 186 9.86 7.85 5.82
C SER A 186 10.69 8.29 7.02
N THR A 187 11.95 7.88 7.05
CA THR A 187 12.94 8.35 8.02
C THR A 187 13.84 9.36 7.34
N ASN A 188 13.56 10.65 7.55
CA ASN A 188 14.39 11.72 7.01
C ASN A 188 15.76 11.72 7.71
N SER A 189 16.78 11.14 7.08
CA SER A 189 18.14 11.45 7.42
C SER A 189 18.66 12.47 6.41
N THR A 190 19.42 13.45 6.87
CA THR A 190 19.96 14.56 6.07
C THR A 190 20.82 14.13 4.87
N LYS A 191 21.11 12.83 4.74
CA LYS A 191 21.99 12.29 3.70
C LYS A 191 21.38 11.18 2.82
N ARG A 192 20.30 10.52 3.24
CA ARG A 192 19.64 9.45 2.46
C ARG A 192 18.19 9.32 2.88
N ASN A 193 17.27 9.37 1.92
CA ASN A 193 15.90 8.96 2.15
C ASN A 193 15.89 7.47 2.46
N LYS A 194 15.35 7.12 3.60
CA LYS A 194 15.17 5.75 4.02
C LYS A 194 13.69 5.52 4.30
N PHE A 195 13.15 4.48 3.71
CA PHE A 195 11.79 4.04 3.96
C PHE A 195 11.85 2.74 4.75
N GLU A 196 11.06 2.65 5.78
CA GLU A 196 11.02 1.53 6.70
C GLU A 196 9.64 0.89 6.66
N LEU A 197 9.59 -0.42 6.38
CA LEU A 197 8.37 -1.20 6.52
C LEU A 197 8.14 -1.46 8.01
N LEU A 198 7.05 -0.92 8.54
CA LEU A 198 6.70 -1.06 9.96
C LEU A 198 5.87 -2.32 10.22
N LYS A 199 4.92 -2.62 9.33
CA LYS A 199 4.00 -3.76 9.50
C LYS A 199 3.36 -4.14 8.18
N THR A 200 2.97 -5.42 8.07
CA THR A 200 2.21 -6.00 6.96
C THR A 200 0.97 -6.71 7.50
N TRP A 201 -0.11 -6.69 6.74
CA TRP A 201 -1.35 -7.41 6.99
C TRP A 201 -1.72 -8.21 5.73
N GLY A 202 -2.38 -9.35 5.89
CA GLY A 202 -2.88 -10.16 4.78
C GLY A 202 -1.86 -11.19 4.25
N GLU A 203 -0.76 -11.44 4.97
CA GLU A 203 0.18 -12.54 4.68
C GLU A 203 -0.37 -13.89 5.15
#